data_e689903a8a9bd3606b0079b1ed8e8c24
#
_entry.id   e689903a8a9bd3606b0079b1ed8e8c24
#
_cell.length_a   1.000
_cell.length_b   1.000
_cell.length_c   1.000
_cell.angle_alpha   90.00
_cell.angle_beta   90.00
_cell.angle_gamma   90.00
#
_symmetry.space_group_name_H-M   'P 1'
#
loop_
_entity.id
_entity.type
_entity.pdbx_description
1 polymer ?
#
loop_
_entity_poly.entity_id
_entity_poly.type
_entity_poly.pdbx_seq_one_letter_code
_entity_poly.pdbx_strand_id
1 'polypeptide(L)'
;MALARILLPNLNRFKLDTVAKALNVSLENHHRAVDDAACTAEIFVKFIEMLKERGMENLDDVNHMVSTSPETVMKMPTYHAIILATNDIGRINLYRLVSLSHLTYYNKRPRVPKSEFVKYREGLLLGSACEAGELYRAIVGGRPQEEIIRLVKFYDYLEIQPLGNNEFMLRSDKEPVNTMEELQDINRRICRLGEEFNKLVVATCDVHFLDPEDEIYRRIIMAGKGFKDADEQAPLYLRTTEEMLKELCRRGRHYKSKQNCGYV
;
A
#
# COMPACT_ATOMS: atom_id res chain seq x y z
N MET A 1 9.81 -8.35 -11.77
CA MET A 1 9.75 -9.11 -10.49
C MET A 1 8.44 -9.88 -10.27
N ALA A 2 7.25 -9.37 -10.65
CA ALA A 2 5.99 -10.12 -10.56
C ALA A 2 6.02 -11.42 -11.35
N LEU A 3 6.39 -11.36 -12.64
CA LEU A 3 6.55 -12.54 -13.50
C LEU A 3 7.55 -13.57 -12.95
N ALA A 4 8.67 -13.11 -12.36
CA ALA A 4 9.65 -14.01 -11.77
C ALA A 4 9.06 -14.88 -10.64
N ARG A 5 8.16 -14.32 -9.81
CA ARG A 5 7.50 -15.08 -8.75
C ARG A 5 6.56 -16.16 -9.25
N ILE A 6 5.97 -15.92 -10.42
CA ILE A 6 5.02 -16.85 -11.06
C ILE A 6 5.76 -17.94 -11.85
N LEU A 7 6.77 -17.52 -12.61
CA LEU A 7 7.49 -18.42 -13.50
C LEU A 7 8.54 -19.27 -12.78
N LEU A 8 9.08 -18.77 -11.65
CA LEU A 8 10.12 -19.40 -10.85
C LEU A 8 9.66 -19.63 -9.41
N PRO A 9 8.61 -20.40 -9.13
CA PRO A 9 8.00 -20.52 -7.80
C PRO A 9 8.95 -21.09 -6.75
N ASN A 10 9.98 -21.82 -7.15
CA ASN A 10 10.94 -22.46 -6.26
C ASN A 10 12.03 -21.52 -5.74
N LEU A 11 12.08 -20.26 -6.20
CA LEU A 11 13.05 -19.29 -5.70
C LEU A 11 12.60 -18.66 -4.38
N ASN A 12 13.49 -18.62 -3.41
CA ASN A 12 13.26 -17.97 -2.12
C ASN A 12 13.49 -16.44 -2.15
N ARG A 13 14.26 -15.96 -3.13
CA ARG A 13 14.59 -14.54 -3.31
C ARG A 13 14.50 -14.18 -4.78
N PHE A 14 14.05 -12.95 -5.05
CA PHE A 14 13.83 -12.46 -6.42
C PHE A 14 14.66 -11.19 -6.70
N LYS A 15 15.91 -11.15 -6.21
CA LYS A 15 16.89 -10.14 -6.64
C LYS A 15 17.35 -10.43 -8.05
N LEU A 16 17.86 -9.42 -8.76
CA LEU A 16 18.28 -9.55 -10.16
C LEU A 16 19.33 -10.65 -10.32
N ASP A 17 20.36 -10.66 -9.46
CA ASP A 17 21.42 -11.68 -9.41
C ASP A 17 20.86 -13.09 -9.23
N THR A 18 19.91 -13.27 -8.35
CA THR A 18 19.30 -14.57 -8.05
C THR A 18 18.48 -15.09 -9.23
N VAL A 19 17.69 -14.20 -9.89
CA VAL A 19 16.89 -14.55 -11.05
C VAL A 19 17.77 -14.82 -12.27
N ALA A 20 18.80 -14.00 -12.49
CA ALA A 20 19.78 -14.19 -13.56
C ALA A 20 20.45 -15.56 -13.44
N LYS A 21 20.94 -15.90 -12.26
CA LYS A 21 21.56 -17.21 -11.98
C LYS A 21 20.60 -18.38 -12.24
N ALA A 22 19.34 -18.26 -11.83
CA ALA A 22 18.33 -19.31 -12.02
C ALA A 22 17.99 -19.53 -13.50
N LEU A 23 18.14 -18.52 -14.34
CA LEU A 23 17.87 -18.56 -15.77
C LEU A 23 19.14 -18.71 -16.61
N ASN A 24 20.32 -18.87 -15.98
CA ASN A 24 21.62 -18.90 -16.68
C ASN A 24 21.83 -17.65 -17.56
N VAL A 25 21.53 -16.48 -17.04
CA VAL A 25 21.80 -15.17 -17.66
C VAL A 25 23.04 -14.58 -17.02
N SER A 26 23.98 -14.06 -17.84
CA SER A 26 25.22 -13.44 -17.33
C SER A 26 24.91 -12.08 -16.67
N LEU A 27 25.58 -11.81 -15.54
CA LEU A 27 25.54 -10.52 -14.83
C LEU A 27 26.95 -10.23 -14.31
N GLU A 28 27.83 -9.73 -15.18
CA GLU A 28 29.26 -9.59 -14.86
C GLU A 28 29.59 -8.37 -13.99
N ASN A 29 28.90 -7.25 -14.21
CA ASN A 29 29.17 -5.99 -13.49
C ASN A 29 27.92 -5.48 -12.77
N HIS A 30 27.45 -6.23 -11.77
CA HIS A 30 26.28 -5.85 -10.97
C HIS A 30 26.46 -4.44 -10.38
N HIS A 31 25.40 -3.62 -10.44
CA HIS A 31 25.33 -2.19 -10.10
C HIS A 31 25.81 -1.21 -11.18
N ARG A 32 26.15 -1.65 -12.38
CA ARG A 32 26.18 -0.75 -13.54
C ARG A 32 24.82 -0.76 -14.24
N ALA A 33 24.24 0.42 -14.40
CA ALA A 33 22.88 0.57 -14.92
C ALA A 33 22.67 -0.11 -16.29
N VAL A 34 23.69 -0.08 -17.16
CA VAL A 34 23.65 -0.71 -18.49
C VAL A 34 23.65 -2.23 -18.37
N ASP A 35 24.50 -2.80 -17.52
CA ASP A 35 24.64 -4.25 -17.36
C ASP A 35 23.40 -4.82 -16.65
N ASP A 36 22.86 -4.12 -15.65
CA ASP A 36 21.60 -4.48 -15.00
C ASP A 36 20.40 -4.41 -15.98
N ALA A 37 20.40 -3.41 -16.89
CA ALA A 37 19.36 -3.29 -17.92
C ALA A 37 19.45 -4.41 -18.96
N ALA A 38 20.65 -4.72 -19.45
CA ALA A 38 20.88 -5.81 -20.40
C ALA A 38 20.47 -7.17 -19.80
N CYS A 39 20.93 -7.45 -18.58
CA CYS A 39 20.52 -8.67 -17.84
C CYS A 39 19.00 -8.75 -17.67
N THR A 40 18.34 -7.64 -17.32
CA THR A 40 16.88 -7.59 -17.19
C THR A 40 16.18 -7.87 -18.52
N ALA A 41 16.70 -7.38 -19.65
CA ALA A 41 16.17 -7.64 -20.98
C ALA A 41 16.30 -9.12 -21.35
N GLU A 42 17.45 -9.74 -21.11
CA GLU A 42 17.65 -11.18 -21.37
C GLU A 42 16.73 -12.05 -20.50
N ILE A 43 16.58 -11.72 -19.21
CA ILE A 43 15.62 -12.38 -18.32
C ILE A 43 14.20 -12.26 -18.86
N PHE A 44 13.83 -11.08 -19.38
CA PHE A 44 12.50 -10.86 -19.93
C PHE A 44 12.25 -11.69 -21.21
N VAL A 45 13.24 -11.81 -22.09
CA VAL A 45 13.16 -12.70 -23.26
C VAL A 45 12.91 -14.14 -22.84
N LYS A 46 13.68 -14.65 -21.87
CA LYS A 46 13.45 -16.01 -21.33
C LYS A 46 12.07 -16.19 -20.70
N PHE A 47 11.56 -15.17 -20.03
CA PHE A 47 10.19 -15.20 -19.52
C PHE A 47 9.15 -15.27 -20.63
N ILE A 48 9.34 -14.57 -21.76
CA ILE A 48 8.46 -14.67 -22.94
C ILE A 48 8.47 -16.10 -23.49
N GLU A 49 9.64 -16.73 -23.61
CA GLU A 49 9.76 -18.12 -24.04
C GLU A 49 8.99 -19.06 -23.10
N MET A 50 9.20 -18.96 -21.79
CA MET A 50 8.47 -19.75 -20.78
C MET A 50 6.95 -19.51 -20.80
N LEU A 51 6.50 -18.29 -21.12
CA LEU A 51 5.09 -17.98 -21.26
C LEU A 51 4.48 -18.62 -22.50
N LYS A 52 5.21 -18.57 -23.64
CA LYS A 52 4.81 -19.23 -24.89
C LYS A 52 4.73 -20.76 -24.74
N GLU A 53 5.68 -21.36 -24.03
CA GLU A 53 5.64 -22.80 -23.69
C GLU A 53 4.43 -23.20 -22.87
N ARG A 54 3.85 -22.24 -22.09
CA ARG A 54 2.61 -22.41 -21.33
C ARG A 54 1.34 -22.07 -22.12
N GLY A 55 1.46 -21.80 -23.43
CA GLY A 55 0.34 -21.47 -24.30
C GLY A 55 -0.19 -20.05 -24.16
N MET A 56 0.62 -19.11 -23.62
CA MET A 56 0.24 -17.70 -23.49
C MET A 56 0.59 -16.96 -24.78
N GLU A 57 -0.40 -16.46 -25.50
CA GLU A 57 -0.22 -15.80 -26.80
C GLU A 57 -0.29 -14.27 -26.70
N ASN A 58 -0.93 -13.73 -25.64
CA ASN A 58 -1.16 -12.31 -25.46
C ASN A 58 -1.07 -11.89 -24.00
N LEU A 59 -1.13 -10.56 -23.74
CA LEU A 59 -1.05 -10.00 -22.39
C LEU A 59 -2.27 -10.36 -21.52
N ASP A 60 -3.42 -10.57 -22.12
CA ASP A 60 -4.62 -10.94 -21.36
C ASP A 60 -4.48 -12.37 -20.83
N ASP A 61 -3.91 -13.29 -21.59
CA ASP A 61 -3.59 -14.64 -21.11
C ASP A 61 -2.63 -14.58 -19.92
N VAL A 62 -1.60 -13.74 -19.99
CA VAL A 62 -0.67 -13.52 -18.88
C VAL A 62 -1.39 -12.95 -17.67
N ASN A 63 -2.29 -11.98 -17.84
CA ASN A 63 -3.08 -11.39 -16.76
C ASN A 63 -4.04 -12.42 -16.14
N HIS A 64 -4.64 -13.31 -16.95
CA HIS A 64 -5.49 -14.40 -16.45
C HIS A 64 -4.69 -15.50 -15.73
N MET A 65 -3.47 -15.80 -16.19
CA MET A 65 -2.57 -16.74 -15.50
C MET A 65 -2.20 -16.28 -14.08
N VAL A 66 -2.17 -14.97 -13.88
CA VAL A 66 -1.96 -14.32 -12.57
C VAL A 66 -3.21 -14.44 -11.66
N SER A 67 -4.26 -15.19 -12.05
CA SER A 67 -5.30 -15.66 -11.13
C SER A 67 -4.65 -16.61 -10.12
N THR A 68 -4.25 -16.05 -9.10
CA THR A 68 -3.18 -16.30 -8.17
C THR A 68 -3.52 -17.46 -7.26
N SER A 69 -2.73 -18.51 -7.33
CA SER A 69 -2.78 -19.54 -6.30
C SER A 69 -2.57 -18.90 -4.91
N PRO A 70 -3.20 -19.44 -3.86
CA PRO A 70 -2.98 -18.93 -2.50
C PRO A 70 -1.51 -18.77 -2.13
N GLU A 71 -0.64 -19.67 -2.59
CA GLU A 71 0.80 -19.65 -2.34
C GLU A 71 1.49 -18.44 -2.97
N THR A 72 1.03 -18.02 -4.15
CA THR A 72 1.55 -16.82 -4.81
C THR A 72 1.10 -15.56 -4.07
N VAL A 73 -0.18 -15.47 -3.70
CA VAL A 73 -0.71 -14.35 -2.91
C VAL A 73 0.03 -14.21 -1.57
N MET A 74 0.32 -15.31 -0.90
CA MET A 74 1.05 -15.31 0.36
C MET A 74 2.46 -14.72 0.26
N LYS A 75 3.06 -14.72 -0.94
CA LYS A 75 4.40 -14.15 -1.19
C LYS A 75 4.38 -12.70 -1.71
N MET A 76 3.21 -12.16 -2.06
CA MET A 76 3.09 -10.78 -2.57
C MET A 76 3.26 -9.75 -1.46
N PRO A 77 3.68 -8.51 -1.79
CA PRO A 77 3.61 -7.39 -0.84
C PRO A 77 2.17 -7.14 -0.43
N THR A 78 1.98 -6.65 0.79
CA THR A 78 0.67 -6.29 1.34
C THR A 78 0.62 -4.81 1.65
N TYR A 79 -0.57 -4.24 1.54
CA TYR A 79 -0.88 -2.86 1.87
C TYR A 79 -2.03 -2.81 2.87
N HIS A 80 -2.10 -1.74 3.65
CA HIS A 80 -3.25 -1.49 4.50
C HIS A 80 -4.45 -1.06 3.64
N ALA A 81 -5.63 -1.45 4.08
CA ALA A 81 -6.91 -1.01 3.53
C ALA A 81 -7.95 -0.97 4.65
N ILE A 82 -8.88 -0.05 4.58
CA ILE A 82 -10.00 0.04 5.51
C ILE A 82 -11.24 -0.55 4.83
N ILE A 83 -11.91 -1.47 5.48
CA ILE A 83 -13.14 -2.07 4.98
C ILE A 83 -14.25 -1.82 6.00
N LEU A 84 -15.29 -1.10 5.60
CA LEU A 84 -16.43 -0.77 6.43
C LEU A 84 -17.67 -1.50 5.92
N ALA A 85 -18.40 -2.16 6.83
CA ALA A 85 -19.69 -2.75 6.52
C ALA A 85 -20.79 -1.69 6.62
N THR A 86 -21.61 -1.52 5.59
CA THR A 86 -22.68 -0.53 5.53
C THR A 86 -24.06 -1.10 5.86
N ASN A 87 -24.18 -2.42 5.85
CA ASN A 87 -25.43 -3.15 6.13
C ASN A 87 -25.12 -4.59 6.53
N ASP A 88 -26.14 -5.40 6.79
CA ASP A 88 -26.00 -6.81 7.23
C ASP A 88 -25.35 -7.70 6.16
N ILE A 89 -25.57 -7.45 4.87
CA ILE A 89 -24.89 -8.18 3.79
C ILE A 89 -23.40 -7.90 3.86
N GLY A 90 -23.03 -6.62 3.98
CA GLY A 90 -21.64 -6.20 4.13
C GLY A 90 -20.99 -6.80 5.37
N ARG A 91 -21.71 -6.87 6.50
CA ARG A 91 -21.20 -7.50 7.72
C ARG A 91 -20.87 -8.99 7.50
N ILE A 92 -21.75 -9.71 6.82
CA ILE A 92 -21.52 -11.14 6.49
C ILE A 92 -20.33 -11.26 5.52
N ASN A 93 -20.25 -10.40 4.50
CA ASN A 93 -19.17 -10.39 3.54
C ASN A 93 -17.82 -10.04 4.18
N LEU A 94 -17.80 -9.10 5.13
CA LEU A 94 -16.60 -8.78 5.91
C LEU A 94 -16.11 -10.00 6.70
N TYR A 95 -17.01 -10.73 7.38
CA TYR A 95 -16.64 -11.95 8.10
C TYR A 95 -16.08 -13.03 7.17
N ARG A 96 -16.63 -13.18 5.95
CA ARG A 96 -16.09 -14.09 4.93
C ARG A 96 -14.68 -13.69 4.52
N LEU A 97 -14.43 -12.40 4.24
CA LEU A 97 -13.10 -11.91 3.91
C LEU A 97 -12.11 -12.12 5.06
N VAL A 98 -12.49 -11.85 6.30
CA VAL A 98 -11.66 -12.10 7.48
C VAL A 98 -11.34 -13.59 7.60
N SER A 99 -12.33 -14.47 7.44
CA SER A 99 -12.13 -15.93 7.47
C SER A 99 -11.16 -16.39 6.38
N LEU A 100 -11.35 -15.94 5.13
CA LEU A 100 -10.45 -16.26 4.01
C LEU A 100 -9.03 -15.77 4.27
N SER A 101 -8.87 -14.57 4.84
CA SER A 101 -7.56 -13.98 5.11
C SER A 101 -6.75 -14.79 6.14
N HIS A 102 -7.41 -15.49 7.06
CA HIS A 102 -6.78 -16.30 8.09
C HIS A 102 -6.63 -17.78 7.68
N LEU A 103 -7.64 -18.35 7.02
CA LEU A 103 -7.67 -19.77 6.70
C LEU A 103 -6.93 -20.10 5.39
N THR A 104 -7.00 -19.20 4.41
CA THR A 104 -6.48 -19.46 3.05
C THR A 104 -5.24 -18.63 2.71
N TYR A 105 -5.22 -17.35 3.10
CA TYR A 105 -4.22 -16.40 2.65
C TYR A 105 -3.28 -15.89 3.76
N TYR A 106 -3.19 -16.58 4.89
CA TYR A 106 -2.34 -16.18 6.01
C TYR A 106 -0.86 -16.50 5.75
N ASN A 107 -0.03 -15.47 5.81
CA ASN A 107 1.43 -15.64 5.88
C ASN A 107 2.03 -14.52 6.70
N LYS A 108 2.41 -14.80 7.94
CA LYS A 108 2.88 -13.85 8.98
C LYS A 108 1.80 -12.83 9.39
N ARG A 109 0.87 -12.52 8.52
CA ARG A 109 -0.29 -11.64 8.72
C ARG A 109 -1.43 -12.09 7.81
N PRO A 110 -2.70 -11.81 8.17
CA PRO A 110 -3.83 -12.07 7.29
C PRO A 110 -3.75 -11.18 6.03
N ARG A 111 -4.22 -11.71 4.90
CA ARG A 111 -4.19 -11.04 3.59
C ARG A 111 -5.52 -11.20 2.89
N VAL A 112 -5.98 -10.16 2.25
CA VAL A 112 -7.17 -10.19 1.40
C VAL A 112 -6.75 -9.85 -0.04
N PRO A 113 -6.77 -10.81 -0.98
CA PRO A 113 -6.58 -10.51 -2.38
C PRO A 113 -7.67 -9.57 -2.90
N LYS A 114 -7.31 -8.63 -3.78
CA LYS A 114 -8.30 -7.73 -4.41
C LYS A 114 -9.40 -8.50 -5.14
N SER A 115 -9.06 -9.62 -5.77
CA SER A 115 -10.02 -10.52 -6.45
C SER A 115 -11.06 -11.07 -5.49
N GLU A 116 -10.67 -11.46 -4.28
CA GLU A 116 -11.62 -11.92 -3.27
C GLU A 116 -12.46 -10.77 -2.72
N PHE A 117 -11.85 -9.60 -2.49
CA PHE A 117 -12.60 -8.43 -2.10
C PHE A 117 -13.70 -8.08 -3.12
N VAL A 118 -13.39 -8.09 -4.42
CA VAL A 118 -14.36 -7.79 -5.49
C VAL A 118 -15.55 -8.77 -5.47
N LYS A 119 -15.32 -10.07 -5.19
CA LYS A 119 -16.40 -11.07 -5.09
C LYS A 119 -17.37 -10.78 -3.94
N TYR A 120 -16.88 -10.22 -2.84
CA TYR A 120 -17.65 -9.95 -1.62
C TYR A 120 -17.87 -8.45 -1.36
N ARG A 121 -17.78 -7.62 -2.42
CA ARG A 121 -17.83 -6.15 -2.28
C ARG A 121 -19.20 -5.62 -1.85
N GLU A 122 -20.28 -6.35 -2.08
CA GLU A 122 -21.63 -5.89 -1.77
C GLU A 122 -21.77 -5.54 -0.28
N GLY A 123 -22.30 -4.33 -0.01
CA GLY A 123 -22.47 -3.81 1.34
C GLY A 123 -21.17 -3.40 2.05
N LEU A 124 -20.05 -3.29 1.32
CA LEU A 124 -18.77 -2.84 1.84
C LEU A 124 -18.30 -1.54 1.19
N LEU A 125 -17.69 -0.68 2.00
CA LEU A 125 -16.91 0.48 1.55
C LEU A 125 -15.42 0.18 1.77
N LEU A 126 -14.61 0.55 0.78
CA LEU A 126 -13.16 0.38 0.80
C LEU A 126 -12.46 1.74 0.86
N GLY A 127 -11.65 1.98 1.89
CA GLY A 127 -10.81 3.16 2.06
C GLY A 127 -9.35 2.90 1.71
N SER A 128 -8.66 3.96 1.27
CA SER A 128 -7.25 3.89 0.85
C SER A 128 -6.25 3.70 2.01
N ALA A 129 -6.71 3.83 3.24
CA ALA A 129 -5.94 3.73 4.48
C ALA A 129 -4.76 4.74 4.60
N CYS A 130 -3.85 4.47 5.54
CA CYS A 130 -2.73 5.31 5.97
C CYS A 130 -1.53 5.30 4.99
N GLU A 131 -0.36 5.71 5.48
CA GLU A 131 0.91 5.70 4.73
C GLU A 131 1.35 4.30 4.27
N ALA A 132 0.87 3.25 4.93
CA ALA A 132 1.08 1.85 4.52
C ALA A 132 0.05 1.38 3.48
N GLY A 133 -0.90 2.22 3.08
CA GLY A 133 -1.88 1.97 2.02
C GLY A 133 -1.26 1.99 0.63
N GLU A 134 -1.87 1.28 -0.31
CA GLU A 134 -1.31 1.12 -1.65
C GLU A 134 -1.30 2.45 -2.44
N LEU A 135 -2.34 3.29 -2.28
CA LEU A 135 -2.39 4.61 -2.93
C LEU A 135 -1.27 5.52 -2.43
N TYR A 136 -1.11 5.63 -1.12
CA TYR A 136 -0.06 6.44 -0.52
C TYR A 136 1.32 5.98 -0.99
N ARG A 137 1.58 4.67 -0.95
CA ARG A 137 2.84 4.06 -1.41
C ARG A 137 3.08 4.23 -2.89
N ALA A 138 2.04 4.22 -3.73
CA ALA A 138 2.16 4.50 -5.16
C ALA A 138 2.58 5.96 -5.43
N ILE A 139 2.02 6.90 -4.66
CA ILE A 139 2.34 8.33 -4.77
C ILE A 139 3.79 8.58 -4.34
N VAL A 140 4.20 8.08 -3.17
CA VAL A 140 5.56 8.20 -2.63
C VAL A 140 6.59 7.55 -3.56
N GLY A 141 6.26 6.39 -4.10
CA GLY A 141 7.11 5.66 -5.04
C GLY A 141 7.15 6.22 -6.46
N GLY A 142 6.49 7.36 -6.73
CA GLY A 142 6.49 8.01 -8.05
C GLY A 142 5.91 7.13 -9.17
N ARG A 143 4.91 6.28 -8.87
CA ARG A 143 4.31 5.41 -9.88
C ARG A 143 3.63 6.21 -11.00
N PRO A 144 3.50 5.63 -12.22
CA PRO A 144 2.82 6.28 -13.34
C PRO A 144 1.41 6.75 -12.97
N GLN A 145 0.99 7.87 -13.57
CA GLN A 145 -0.31 8.49 -13.27
C GLN A 145 -1.49 7.54 -13.56
N GLU A 146 -1.39 6.73 -14.61
CA GLU A 146 -2.42 5.74 -14.97
C GLU A 146 -2.62 4.69 -13.88
N GLU A 147 -1.54 4.29 -13.20
CA GLU A 147 -1.61 3.35 -12.09
C GLU A 147 -2.26 4.00 -10.87
N ILE A 148 -1.88 5.25 -10.55
CA ILE A 148 -2.50 6.02 -9.47
C ILE A 148 -4.00 6.20 -9.72
N ILE A 149 -4.40 6.54 -10.95
CA ILE A 149 -5.82 6.68 -11.33
C ILE A 149 -6.58 5.36 -11.14
N ARG A 150 -6.00 4.22 -11.53
CA ARG A 150 -6.62 2.90 -11.28
C ARG A 150 -6.84 2.64 -9.81
N LEU A 151 -5.88 2.99 -8.97
CA LEU A 151 -5.99 2.83 -7.52
C LEU A 151 -7.11 3.73 -6.95
N VAL A 152 -7.13 5.01 -7.32
CA VAL A 152 -8.18 5.94 -6.88
C VAL A 152 -9.57 5.44 -7.27
N LYS A 153 -9.74 4.91 -8.49
CA LYS A 153 -11.02 4.36 -8.94
C LYS A 153 -11.45 3.11 -8.19
N PHE A 154 -10.50 2.33 -7.68
CA PHE A 154 -10.77 1.11 -6.94
C PHE A 154 -11.33 1.37 -5.54
N TYR A 155 -10.88 2.44 -4.87
CA TYR A 155 -11.33 2.85 -3.54
C TYR A 155 -12.67 3.60 -3.60
N ASP A 156 -13.49 3.45 -2.56
CA ASP A 156 -14.75 4.20 -2.41
C ASP A 156 -14.49 5.58 -1.83
N TYR A 157 -13.51 5.69 -0.93
CA TYR A 157 -13.03 6.95 -0.37
C TYR A 157 -11.51 6.93 -0.18
N LEU A 158 -10.93 8.11 -0.07
CA LEU A 158 -9.49 8.30 0.14
C LEU A 158 -9.26 8.83 1.56
N GLU A 159 -8.05 8.61 2.07
CA GLU A 159 -7.69 8.98 3.44
C GLU A 159 -6.43 9.84 3.45
N ILE A 160 -6.43 10.85 4.32
CA ILE A 160 -5.27 11.63 4.70
C ILE A 160 -5.10 11.62 6.21
N GLN A 161 -3.88 11.84 6.68
CA GLN A 161 -3.56 11.85 8.11
C GLN A 161 -2.77 13.11 8.48
N PRO A 162 -2.74 13.49 9.78
CA PRO A 162 -1.88 14.54 10.28
C PRO A 162 -0.42 14.29 9.88
N LEU A 163 0.31 15.35 9.58
CA LEU A 163 1.70 15.23 9.11
C LEU A 163 2.60 14.56 10.15
N GLY A 164 2.36 14.82 11.45
CA GLY A 164 3.10 14.22 12.56
C GLY A 164 2.99 12.70 12.61
N ASN A 165 1.90 12.10 12.09
CA ASN A 165 1.74 10.64 12.02
C ASN A 165 2.80 10.00 11.10
N ASN A 166 3.22 10.73 10.06
CA ASN A 166 4.14 10.24 9.02
C ASN A 166 5.55 10.85 9.11
N GLU A 167 5.84 11.64 10.16
CA GLU A 167 7.13 12.29 10.35
C GLU A 167 8.31 11.30 10.45
N PHE A 168 8.05 10.07 10.89
CA PHE A 168 9.04 8.99 10.93
C PHE A 168 9.67 8.72 9.54
N MET A 169 8.95 9.00 8.44
CA MET A 169 9.45 8.82 7.08
C MET A 169 10.65 9.72 6.78
N LEU A 170 10.72 10.90 7.42
CA LEU A 170 11.84 11.84 7.24
C LEU A 170 13.16 11.35 7.85
N ARG A 171 13.08 10.38 8.78
CA ARG A 171 14.23 9.80 9.48
C ARG A 171 14.69 8.47 8.88
N SER A 172 14.01 8.02 7.83
CA SER A 172 14.26 6.70 7.24
C SER A 172 14.99 6.82 5.91
N ASP A 173 16.21 6.30 5.83
CA ASP A 173 16.98 6.21 4.57
C ASP A 173 16.29 5.39 3.47
N LYS A 174 15.21 4.68 3.81
CA LYS A 174 14.45 3.82 2.88
C LYS A 174 13.28 4.53 2.23
N GLU A 175 12.88 5.69 2.75
CA GLU A 175 11.75 6.45 2.25
C GLU A 175 12.25 7.63 1.40
N PRO A 176 11.66 7.87 0.23
CA PRO A 176 12.06 8.95 -0.65
C PRO A 176 11.42 10.30 -0.27
N VAL A 177 11.18 10.52 1.02
CA VAL A 177 10.56 11.74 1.58
C VAL A 177 11.55 12.34 2.57
N ASN A 178 11.93 13.61 2.35
CA ASN A 178 13.00 14.25 3.11
C ASN A 178 12.54 15.51 3.87
N THR A 179 11.35 16.02 3.57
CA THR A 179 10.85 17.27 4.16
C THR A 179 9.39 17.19 4.56
N MET A 180 9.00 17.99 5.54
CA MET A 180 7.58 18.13 5.94
C MET A 180 6.72 18.67 4.80
N GLU A 181 7.29 19.46 3.89
CA GLU A 181 6.58 19.98 2.73
C GLU A 181 6.23 18.86 1.74
N GLU A 182 7.14 17.92 1.51
CA GLU A 182 6.87 16.73 0.69
C GLU A 182 5.75 15.87 1.29
N LEU A 183 5.72 15.66 2.62
CA LEU A 183 4.59 14.99 3.28
C LEU A 183 3.28 15.74 3.08
N GLN A 184 3.31 17.07 3.18
CA GLN A 184 2.14 17.90 2.94
C GLN A 184 1.67 17.83 1.48
N ASP A 185 2.60 17.77 0.52
CA ASP A 185 2.28 17.65 -0.90
C ASP A 185 1.64 16.31 -1.25
N ILE A 186 1.99 15.24 -0.55
CA ILE A 186 1.31 13.94 -0.69
C ILE A 186 -0.16 14.09 -0.28
N ASN A 187 -0.46 14.67 0.89
CA ASN A 187 -1.82 14.91 1.33
C ASN A 187 -2.59 15.82 0.34
N ARG A 188 -1.96 16.89 -0.13
CA ARG A 188 -2.54 17.78 -1.16
C ARG A 188 -2.85 17.04 -2.47
N ARG A 189 -1.98 16.11 -2.87
CA ARG A 189 -2.18 15.30 -4.06
C ARG A 189 -3.36 14.35 -3.88
N ILE A 190 -3.49 13.70 -2.72
CA ILE A 190 -4.64 12.83 -2.41
C ILE A 190 -5.95 13.63 -2.45
N CYS A 191 -5.98 14.84 -1.88
CA CYS A 191 -7.15 15.71 -1.93
C CYS A 191 -7.53 16.10 -3.36
N ARG A 192 -6.55 16.51 -4.19
CA ARG A 192 -6.79 16.82 -5.61
C ARG A 192 -7.33 15.62 -6.38
N LEU A 193 -6.79 14.43 -6.12
CA LEU A 193 -7.32 13.19 -6.72
C LEU A 193 -8.76 12.90 -6.27
N GLY A 194 -9.09 13.18 -5.01
CA GLY A 194 -10.46 13.09 -4.51
C GLY A 194 -11.41 14.02 -5.25
N GLU A 195 -11.03 15.28 -5.44
CA GLU A 195 -11.81 16.27 -6.20
C GLU A 195 -11.95 15.86 -7.67
N GLU A 196 -10.86 15.49 -8.34
CA GLU A 196 -10.82 15.11 -9.76
C GLU A 196 -11.70 13.89 -10.06
N PHE A 197 -11.67 12.88 -9.17
CA PHE A 197 -12.40 11.62 -9.36
C PHE A 197 -13.70 11.51 -8.55
N ASN A 198 -14.15 12.63 -7.96
CA ASN A 198 -15.36 12.70 -7.12
C ASN A 198 -15.37 11.62 -6.04
N LYS A 199 -14.25 11.47 -5.33
CA LYS A 199 -14.09 10.58 -4.17
C LYS A 199 -14.09 11.41 -2.90
N LEU A 200 -14.83 10.95 -1.88
CA LEU A 200 -14.74 11.53 -0.55
C LEU A 200 -13.30 11.39 -0.04
N VAL A 201 -12.76 12.45 0.56
CA VAL A 201 -11.48 12.40 1.28
C VAL A 201 -11.76 12.59 2.76
N VAL A 202 -11.39 11.63 3.57
CA VAL A 202 -11.54 11.68 5.03
C VAL A 202 -10.20 11.93 5.70
N ALA A 203 -10.23 12.65 6.81
CA ALA A 203 -9.06 12.84 7.66
C ALA A 203 -9.19 11.99 8.91
N THR A 204 -8.24 11.09 9.15
CA THR A 204 -8.22 10.19 10.31
C THR A 204 -7.01 10.47 11.19
N CYS A 205 -7.12 10.20 12.49
CA CYS A 205 -6.03 10.43 13.45
C CYS A 205 -5.10 9.23 13.61
N ASP A 206 -5.50 8.03 13.15
CA ASP A 206 -4.79 6.78 13.44
C ASP A 206 -4.58 6.57 14.95
N VAL A 207 -5.65 6.64 15.71
CA VAL A 207 -5.64 6.68 17.18
C VAL A 207 -5.08 5.40 17.78
N HIS A 208 -4.01 5.50 18.56
CA HIS A 208 -3.40 4.42 19.32
C HIS A 208 -3.49 4.64 20.83
N PHE A 209 -3.75 5.85 21.27
CA PHE A 209 -3.98 6.24 22.67
C PHE A 209 -4.92 7.43 22.73
N LEU A 210 -5.54 7.66 23.90
CA LEU A 210 -6.60 8.63 24.06
C LEU A 210 -6.05 10.06 24.21
N ASP A 211 -5.25 10.28 25.22
CA ASP A 211 -4.68 11.59 25.55
C ASP A 211 -3.19 11.66 25.16
N PRO A 212 -2.64 12.84 24.85
CA PRO A 212 -1.22 12.98 24.49
C PRO A 212 -0.25 12.36 25.49
N GLU A 213 -0.57 12.42 26.79
CA GLU A 213 0.24 11.89 27.88
C GLU A 213 0.30 10.35 27.89
N ASP A 214 -0.67 9.67 27.29
CA ASP A 214 -0.74 8.20 27.22
C ASP A 214 0.32 7.61 26.25
N GLU A 215 1.00 8.45 25.50
CA GLU A 215 2.13 8.05 24.63
C GLU A 215 3.14 7.19 25.38
N ILE A 216 3.37 7.45 26.68
CA ILE A 216 4.34 6.72 27.48
C ILE A 216 3.99 5.21 27.58
N TYR A 217 2.72 4.86 27.64
CA TYR A 217 2.30 3.44 27.69
C TYR A 217 2.61 2.73 26.38
N ARG A 218 2.39 3.39 25.25
CA ARG A 218 2.75 2.85 23.93
C ARG A 218 4.25 2.67 23.80
N ARG A 219 5.04 3.64 24.26
CA ARG A 219 6.51 3.59 24.29
C ARG A 219 7.01 2.37 25.06
N ILE A 220 6.49 2.14 26.27
CA ILE A 220 6.85 0.98 27.10
C ILE A 220 6.54 -0.33 26.39
N ILE A 221 5.34 -0.45 25.77
CA ILE A 221 4.94 -1.66 25.04
C ILE A 221 5.83 -1.90 23.83
N MET A 222 6.17 -0.85 23.07
CA MET A 222 7.04 -0.95 21.90
C MET A 222 8.47 -1.34 22.31
N ALA A 223 9.02 -0.71 23.34
CA ALA A 223 10.34 -1.06 23.88
C ALA A 223 10.37 -2.52 24.34
N GLY A 224 9.34 -2.97 25.05
CA GLY A 224 9.20 -4.38 25.49
C GLY A 224 9.11 -5.38 24.33
N LYS A 225 8.63 -4.96 23.15
CA LYS A 225 8.61 -5.76 21.92
C LYS A 225 9.90 -5.63 21.08
N GLY A 226 10.87 -4.85 21.53
CA GLY A 226 12.17 -4.69 20.87
C GLY A 226 12.16 -3.74 19.67
N PHE A 227 11.21 -2.82 19.56
CA PHE A 227 11.24 -1.77 18.55
C PHE A 227 12.36 -0.78 18.88
N LYS A 228 13.22 -0.51 17.91
CA LYS A 228 14.41 0.36 18.08
C LYS A 228 14.04 1.85 18.18
N ASP A 229 12.90 2.23 17.60
CA ASP A 229 12.33 3.56 17.51
C ASP A 229 11.25 3.81 18.57
N ALA A 230 11.22 3.00 19.63
CA ALA A 230 10.22 3.10 20.69
C ALA A 230 10.18 4.49 21.35
N ASP A 231 11.33 5.19 21.44
CA ASP A 231 11.43 6.53 22.01
C ASP A 231 11.00 7.66 21.06
N GLU A 232 10.78 7.36 19.78
CA GLU A 232 10.38 8.31 18.75
C GLU A 232 8.90 8.15 18.39
N GLN A 233 8.03 8.45 19.34
CA GLN A 233 6.59 8.24 19.17
C GLN A 233 5.95 9.25 18.23
N ALA A 234 5.13 8.75 17.30
CA ALA A 234 4.22 9.58 16.53
C ALA A 234 3.04 10.05 17.42
N PRO A 235 2.47 11.25 17.19
CA PRO A 235 1.39 11.81 17.99
C PRO A 235 0.03 11.19 17.65
N LEU A 236 -0.15 9.90 17.95
CA LEU A 236 -1.30 9.09 17.57
C LEU A 236 -2.43 9.12 18.60
N TYR A 237 -2.70 10.30 19.16
CA TYR A 237 -3.79 10.50 20.11
C TYR A 237 -5.10 10.90 19.43
N LEU A 238 -6.21 10.76 20.14
CA LEU A 238 -7.53 11.16 19.65
C LEU A 238 -7.60 12.69 19.56
N ARG A 239 -7.80 13.21 18.35
CA ARG A 239 -7.98 14.64 18.09
C ARG A 239 -9.44 14.97 17.86
N THR A 240 -9.85 16.11 18.39
CA THR A 240 -11.13 16.75 18.04
C THR A 240 -11.09 17.27 16.60
N THR A 241 -12.27 17.53 16.04
CA THR A 241 -12.39 18.15 14.70
C THR A 241 -11.62 19.47 14.61
N GLU A 242 -11.65 20.31 15.67
CA GLU A 242 -10.93 21.58 15.68
C GLU A 242 -9.40 21.38 15.65
N GLU A 243 -8.89 20.41 16.39
CA GLU A 243 -7.46 20.07 16.39
C GLU A 243 -7.02 19.52 15.04
N MET A 244 -7.82 18.64 14.44
CA MET A 244 -7.55 18.14 13.09
C MET A 244 -7.51 19.27 12.06
N LEU A 245 -8.48 20.18 12.09
CA LEU A 245 -8.51 21.33 11.19
C LEU A 245 -7.30 22.26 11.41
N LYS A 246 -6.91 22.52 12.64
CA LYS A 246 -5.72 23.33 12.96
C LYS A 246 -4.46 22.68 12.38
N GLU A 247 -4.31 21.37 12.48
CA GLU A 247 -3.14 20.66 11.99
C GLU A 247 -3.09 20.59 10.46
N LEU A 248 -4.20 20.28 9.82
CA LEU A 248 -4.30 20.21 8.37
C LEU A 248 -4.24 21.59 7.69
N CYS A 249 -4.74 22.65 8.36
CA CYS A 249 -4.77 24.02 7.81
C CYS A 249 -3.56 24.89 8.21
N ARG A 250 -2.72 24.46 9.15
CA ARG A 250 -1.70 25.31 9.80
C ARG A 250 -0.57 25.81 8.92
N ARG A 251 -0.39 25.32 7.69
CA ARG A 251 0.69 25.74 6.78
C ARG A 251 0.23 26.01 5.35
N GLY A 252 -0.62 27.01 5.18
CA GLY A 252 -0.80 27.70 3.91
C GLY A 252 -2.10 27.47 3.16
N ARG A 253 -2.90 28.51 3.16
CA ARG A 253 -3.94 28.92 2.20
C ARG A 253 -4.69 27.83 1.42
N HIS A 254 -5.98 27.74 1.72
CA HIS A 254 -7.05 27.13 0.92
C HIS A 254 -7.18 25.59 0.96
N TYR A 255 -7.55 25.03 2.13
CA TYR A 255 -8.66 24.11 2.06
C TYR A 255 -9.94 24.95 1.96
N LYS A 256 -10.36 25.27 0.75
CA LYS A 256 -11.74 25.70 0.50
C LYS A 256 -12.61 24.49 0.80
N SER A 257 -13.09 24.43 2.03
CA SER A 257 -13.90 23.32 2.40
C SER A 257 -15.12 23.76 3.09
N LYS A 258 -16.16 23.30 2.80
CA LYS A 258 -17.37 22.96 3.55
C LYS A 258 -18.23 22.00 2.77
N GLN A 259 -17.84 21.64 1.53
CA GLN A 259 -18.68 20.84 0.66
C GLN A 259 -18.16 19.43 0.35
N ASN A 260 -16.85 19.14 0.52
CA ASN A 260 -16.30 17.83 0.15
C ASN A 260 -15.48 17.11 1.24
N CYS A 261 -15.35 17.66 2.42
CA CYS A 261 -14.75 16.94 3.56
C CYS A 261 -15.88 16.42 4.45
N GLY A 262 -16.24 15.16 4.28
CA GLY A 262 -17.18 14.48 5.18
C GLY A 262 -16.47 14.18 6.50
N TYR A 263 -17.04 14.67 7.59
CA TYR A 263 -16.65 14.27 8.94
C TYR A 263 -17.32 12.92 9.25
N VAL A 264 -16.54 11.93 9.67
CA VAL A 264 -17.02 10.73 10.34
C VAL A 264 -16.60 10.78 11.78
#